data_817f48225e12f0750fe95cd7d6c7a4d5
#
_entry.id   817f48225e12f0750fe95cd7d6c7a4d5
#
_cell.length_a   1.000
_cell.length_b   1.000
_cell.length_c   1.000
_cell.angle_alpha   90.00
_cell.angle_beta   90.00
_cell.angle_gamma   90.00
#
_symmetry.space_group_name_H-M   'P 1'
#
loop_
_entity.id
_entity.type
_entity.pdbx_description
1 polymer ?
#
loop_
_entity_poly.entity_id
_entity_poly.type
_entity_poly.pdbx_seq_one_letter_code
_entity_poly.pdbx_strand_id
1 'polypeptide(L)'
;MKPDRDICVRKIKIPSEGRNIPALVLSPKKKTDKTPGILWIHGGGYIAGMKEMVHMSRAVDLVKKYGAVVFSPGYRMAFETPYPAALDDCYDALLYLKNHADELGIRTDQIMVGGESAGGGLCVAVCMKARDTGDVKIAFQMPLYPMLDDRDTETSWDNHGKVWNTRKNHFAWKMYL
;
A
#
# COMPACT_ATOMS: atom_id res chain seq x y z
N MET A 1 7.81 17.22 9.98
CA MET A 1 9.00 16.37 9.72
C MET A 1 9.85 17.07 8.67
N LYS A 2 11.19 17.23 8.88
CA LYS A 2 12.06 17.83 7.86
C LYS A 2 12.09 16.86 6.65
N PRO A 3 12.03 17.39 5.42
CA PRO A 3 12.15 16.55 4.23
C PRO A 3 13.48 15.81 4.25
N ASP A 4 13.44 14.53 3.96
CA ASP A 4 14.65 13.70 3.84
C ASP A 4 15.49 14.22 2.67
N ARG A 5 16.78 14.48 2.92
CA ARG A 5 17.66 15.11 1.93
C ARG A 5 17.97 14.20 0.74
N ASP A 6 17.78 12.90 0.91
CA ASP A 6 18.14 11.89 -0.10
C ASP A 6 16.95 11.38 -0.93
N ILE A 7 15.73 11.75 -0.52
CA ILE A 7 14.49 11.29 -1.15
C ILE A 7 13.78 12.45 -1.86
N CYS A 8 13.38 12.22 -3.10
CA CYS A 8 12.46 13.05 -3.84
C CYS A 8 11.03 12.55 -3.60
N VAL A 9 10.11 13.44 -3.26
CA VAL A 9 8.69 13.12 -3.06
C VAL A 9 7.85 13.89 -4.06
N ARG A 10 7.04 13.19 -4.85
CA ARG A 10 6.11 13.78 -5.80
C ARG A 10 4.67 13.40 -5.43
N LYS A 11 3.76 14.35 -5.53
CA LYS A 11 2.33 14.10 -5.45
C LYS A 11 1.80 13.85 -6.86
N ILE A 12 1.08 12.76 -7.05
CA ILE A 12 0.43 12.44 -8.31
C ILE A 12 -1.05 12.14 -8.09
N LYS A 13 -1.78 12.11 -9.19
CA LYS A 13 -3.16 11.62 -9.25
C LYS A 13 -3.18 10.45 -10.21
N ILE A 14 -3.61 9.29 -9.75
CA ILE A 14 -3.73 8.08 -10.55
C ILE A 14 -5.16 8.03 -11.09
N PRO A 15 -5.37 8.05 -12.41
CA PRO A 15 -6.70 7.88 -12.99
C PRO A 15 -7.28 6.50 -12.62
N SER A 16 -8.53 6.49 -12.18
CA SER A 16 -9.32 5.32 -11.87
C SER A 16 -10.76 5.62 -12.26
N GLU A 17 -11.58 4.63 -12.52
CA GLU A 17 -12.95 4.76 -13.04
C GLU A 17 -13.73 5.99 -12.52
N GLY A 18 -13.80 7.06 -13.34
CA GLY A 18 -14.50 8.32 -13.05
C GLY A 18 -13.91 9.20 -11.93
N ARG A 19 -12.73 8.86 -11.38
CA ARG A 19 -12.09 9.57 -10.28
C ARG A 19 -10.55 9.54 -10.36
N ASN A 20 -9.90 10.23 -9.43
CA ASN A 20 -8.46 10.20 -9.28
C ASN A 20 -8.06 9.72 -7.88
N ILE A 21 -7.16 8.76 -7.79
CA ILE A 21 -6.56 8.31 -6.53
C ILE A 21 -5.35 9.20 -6.25
N PRO A 22 -5.35 9.96 -5.14
CA PRO A 22 -4.18 10.75 -4.77
C PRO A 22 -3.08 9.81 -4.29
N ALA A 23 -1.85 9.98 -4.78
CA ALA A 23 -0.72 9.15 -4.37
C ALA A 23 0.54 9.96 -4.15
N LEU A 24 1.45 9.42 -3.33
CA LEU A 24 2.83 9.88 -3.21
C LEU A 24 3.74 8.92 -3.97
N VAL A 25 4.72 9.50 -4.68
CA VAL A 25 5.83 8.74 -5.25
C VAL A 25 7.11 9.18 -4.57
N LEU A 26 7.78 8.23 -3.91
CA LEU A 26 9.08 8.42 -3.30
C LEU A 26 10.13 7.78 -4.19
N SER A 27 11.19 8.50 -4.48
CA SER A 27 12.32 8.00 -5.26
C SER A 27 13.64 8.57 -4.73
N PRO A 28 14.79 7.93 -4.97
CA PRO A 28 16.06 8.53 -4.64
C PRO A 28 16.28 9.79 -5.49
N LYS A 29 16.93 10.81 -4.93
CA LYS A 29 17.30 12.03 -5.69
C LYS A 29 18.28 11.71 -6.83
N LYS A 30 19.23 10.85 -6.55
CA LYS A 30 20.15 10.36 -7.58
C LYS A 30 19.49 9.16 -8.27
N LYS A 31 18.94 9.42 -9.44
CA LYS A 31 18.33 8.36 -10.25
C LYS A 31 19.37 7.31 -10.61
N THR A 32 18.98 6.05 -10.43
CA THR A 32 19.65 4.89 -10.99
C THR A 32 18.68 4.25 -11.99
N ASP A 33 19.16 3.82 -13.12
CA ASP A 33 18.32 3.13 -14.09
C ASP A 33 17.96 1.73 -13.60
N LYS A 34 16.75 1.30 -13.92
CA LYS A 34 16.26 -0.06 -13.67
C LYS A 34 16.22 -0.46 -12.19
N THR A 35 15.45 0.27 -11.41
CA THR A 35 15.25 0.04 -9.98
C THR A 35 14.00 -0.78 -9.67
N PRO A 36 13.89 -1.39 -8.48
CA PRO A 36 12.63 -2.01 -8.04
C PRO A 36 11.50 -0.98 -7.93
N GLY A 37 10.29 -1.38 -8.33
CA GLY A 37 9.06 -0.62 -8.12
C GLY A 37 8.27 -1.20 -6.95
N ILE A 38 7.78 -0.37 -6.06
CA ILE A 38 7.09 -0.82 -4.85
C ILE A 38 5.76 -0.09 -4.71
N LEU A 39 4.67 -0.85 -4.62
CA LEU A 39 3.41 -0.36 -4.09
C LEU A 39 3.44 -0.55 -2.56
N TRP A 40 3.37 0.55 -1.79
CA TRP A 40 3.35 0.51 -0.33
C TRP A 40 2.02 1.02 0.21
N ILE A 41 1.29 0.15 0.90
CA ILE A 41 -0.08 0.39 1.34
C ILE A 41 -0.07 0.66 2.85
N HIS A 42 -0.62 1.82 3.25
CA HIS A 42 -0.65 2.21 4.65
C HIS A 42 -1.69 1.43 5.46
N GLY A 43 -1.47 1.34 6.77
CA GLY A 43 -2.40 0.77 7.72
C GLY A 43 -3.49 1.74 8.16
N GLY A 44 -4.26 1.33 9.19
CA GLY A 44 -5.32 2.13 9.80
C GLY A 44 -6.66 1.40 9.89
N GLY A 45 -6.67 0.07 9.87
CA GLY A 45 -7.87 -0.76 10.05
C GLY A 45 -8.91 -0.56 8.95
N TYR A 46 -8.52 -0.18 7.74
CA TYR A 46 -9.39 0.18 6.62
C TYR A 46 -10.26 1.43 6.84
N ILE A 47 -10.29 1.98 8.06
CA ILE A 47 -11.16 3.08 8.48
C ILE A 47 -10.42 4.39 8.77
N ALA A 48 -9.10 4.37 8.79
CA ALA A 48 -8.24 5.53 9.06
C ALA A 48 -6.92 5.41 8.33
N GLY A 49 -6.14 6.50 8.33
CA GLY A 49 -4.81 6.53 7.73
C GLY A 49 -4.74 7.45 6.52
N MET A 50 -3.54 7.57 6.00
CA MET A 50 -3.26 8.43 4.85
C MET A 50 -1.95 8.01 4.17
N LYS A 51 -1.83 8.29 2.88
CA LYS A 51 -0.62 7.98 2.09
C LYS A 51 0.68 8.56 2.66
N GLU A 52 0.59 9.64 3.44
CA GLU A 52 1.73 10.27 4.10
C GLU A 52 2.38 9.38 5.18
N MET A 53 1.69 8.35 5.66
CA MET A 53 2.24 7.37 6.62
C MET A 53 3.44 6.61 6.03
N VAL A 54 3.58 6.58 4.71
CA VAL A 54 4.75 6.02 4.03
C VAL A 54 6.08 6.60 4.52
N HIS A 55 6.09 7.85 4.97
CA HIS A 55 7.29 8.50 5.51
C HIS A 55 7.81 7.91 6.84
N MET A 56 6.98 7.14 7.54
CA MET A 56 7.31 6.47 8.80
C MET A 56 7.40 4.94 8.64
N SER A 57 7.29 4.46 7.41
CA SER A 57 7.26 3.04 7.08
C SER A 57 8.61 2.49 6.62
N ARG A 58 8.70 1.19 6.47
CA ARG A 58 9.86 0.49 5.86
C ARG A 58 10.13 0.89 4.42
N ALA A 59 9.16 1.46 3.73
CA ALA A 59 9.33 1.93 2.36
C ALA A 59 10.45 2.96 2.21
N VAL A 60 10.65 3.83 3.20
CA VAL A 60 11.75 4.80 3.22
C VAL A 60 13.12 4.12 3.19
N ASP A 61 13.28 3.05 3.97
CA ASP A 61 14.53 2.26 3.99
C ASP A 61 14.78 1.60 2.62
N LEU A 62 13.71 1.11 1.96
CA LEU A 62 13.82 0.49 0.64
C LEU A 62 14.23 1.49 -0.44
N VAL A 63 13.73 2.73 -0.39
CA VAL A 63 14.20 3.81 -1.26
C VAL A 63 15.69 4.09 -1.03
N LYS A 64 16.11 4.23 0.22
CA LYS A 64 17.50 4.60 0.55
C LYS A 64 18.52 3.52 0.23
N LYS A 65 18.20 2.26 0.58
CA LYS A 65 19.15 1.15 0.45
C LYS A 65 19.22 0.57 -0.94
N TYR A 66 18.08 0.50 -1.63
CA TYR A 66 17.96 -0.23 -2.90
C TYR A 66 17.61 0.67 -4.09
N GLY A 67 17.50 1.98 -3.85
CA GLY A 67 17.12 2.92 -4.92
C GLY A 67 15.70 2.71 -5.44
N ALA A 68 14.85 2.03 -4.68
CA ALA A 68 13.50 1.70 -5.13
C ALA A 68 12.64 2.95 -5.36
N VAL A 69 11.70 2.84 -6.29
CA VAL A 69 10.64 3.83 -6.48
C VAL A 69 9.38 3.31 -5.80
N VAL A 70 8.87 4.06 -4.82
CA VAL A 70 7.73 3.67 -3.99
C VAL A 70 6.51 4.50 -4.32
N PHE A 71 5.39 3.82 -4.56
CA PHE A 71 4.05 4.42 -4.70
C PHE A 71 3.26 4.17 -3.42
N SER A 72 2.71 5.24 -2.83
CA SER A 72 1.81 5.16 -1.68
C SER A 72 0.45 5.75 -2.06
N PRO A 73 -0.56 4.94 -2.35
CA PRO A 73 -1.89 5.41 -2.69
C PRO A 73 -2.65 5.87 -1.45
N GLY A 74 -3.45 6.92 -1.61
CA GLY A 74 -4.50 7.31 -0.67
C GLY A 74 -5.80 6.62 -1.08
N TYR A 75 -5.93 5.35 -0.76
CA TYR A 75 -7.10 4.54 -1.07
C TYR A 75 -8.32 5.00 -0.27
N ARG A 76 -9.54 4.72 -0.75
CA ARG A 76 -10.80 5.03 -0.07
C ARG A 76 -10.92 4.30 1.25
N MET A 77 -11.30 5.04 2.30
CA MET A 77 -11.58 4.45 3.60
C MET A 77 -12.98 3.81 3.61
N ALA A 78 -13.17 2.81 4.45
CA ALA A 78 -14.39 2.04 4.53
C ALA A 78 -15.64 2.88 4.88
N PHE A 79 -15.46 4.00 5.60
CA PHE A 79 -16.56 4.94 5.88
C PHE A 79 -16.99 5.76 4.66
N GLU A 80 -16.13 5.91 3.65
CA GLU A 80 -16.46 6.54 2.37
C GLU A 80 -17.14 5.52 1.44
N THR A 81 -16.51 4.37 1.31
CA THR A 81 -16.98 3.26 0.47
C THR A 81 -16.40 1.96 0.99
N PRO A 82 -17.22 0.97 1.40
CA PRO A 82 -16.75 -0.31 1.91
C PRO A 82 -16.06 -1.15 0.83
N TYR A 83 -15.74 -2.40 1.14
CA TYR A 83 -15.20 -3.36 0.19
C TYR A 83 -16.07 -3.41 -1.10
N PRO A 84 -15.45 -3.48 -2.30
CA PRO A 84 -14.02 -3.68 -2.58
C PRO A 84 -13.21 -2.39 -2.84
N ALA A 85 -13.75 -1.22 -2.53
CA ALA A 85 -13.21 0.07 -2.96
C ALA A 85 -11.71 0.29 -2.65
N ALA A 86 -11.27 -0.04 -1.44
CA ALA A 86 -9.86 0.09 -1.06
C ALA A 86 -8.96 -0.87 -1.85
N LEU A 87 -9.44 -2.09 -2.12
CA LEU A 87 -8.73 -3.07 -2.93
C LEU A 87 -8.59 -2.59 -4.38
N ASP A 88 -9.67 -2.09 -4.97
CA ASP A 88 -9.67 -1.61 -6.35
C ASP A 88 -8.73 -0.41 -6.51
N ASP A 89 -8.76 0.54 -5.58
CA ASP A 89 -7.85 1.68 -5.60
C ASP A 89 -6.37 1.27 -5.51
N CYS A 90 -6.05 0.31 -4.66
CA CYS A 90 -4.69 -0.20 -4.54
C CYS A 90 -4.27 -0.99 -5.78
N TYR A 91 -5.21 -1.71 -6.39
CA TYR A 91 -4.95 -2.45 -7.61
C TYR A 91 -4.73 -1.52 -8.81
N ASP A 92 -5.53 -0.47 -8.96
CA ASP A 92 -5.34 0.56 -9.99
C ASP A 92 -3.99 1.26 -9.82
N ALA A 93 -3.57 1.51 -8.56
CA ALA A 93 -2.25 2.06 -8.28
C ALA A 93 -1.11 1.09 -8.67
N LEU A 94 -1.30 -0.22 -8.53
CA LEU A 94 -0.36 -1.23 -9.01
C LEU A 94 -0.27 -1.24 -10.53
N LEU A 95 -1.40 -1.21 -11.23
CA LEU A 95 -1.46 -1.15 -12.70
C LEU A 95 -0.79 0.13 -13.21
N TYR A 96 -1.06 1.25 -12.56
CA TYR A 96 -0.43 2.53 -12.90
C TYR A 96 1.09 2.47 -12.76
N LEU A 97 1.60 1.92 -11.66
CA LEU A 97 3.02 1.73 -11.43
C LEU A 97 3.65 0.89 -12.55
N LYS A 98 3.04 -0.24 -12.91
CA LYS A 98 3.51 -1.11 -14.00
C LYS A 98 3.51 -0.37 -15.34
N ASN A 99 2.42 0.31 -15.67
CA ASN A 99 2.25 0.94 -16.99
C ASN A 99 3.16 2.16 -17.20
N HIS A 100 3.65 2.78 -16.12
CA HIS A 100 4.59 3.91 -16.16
C HIS A 100 6.02 3.51 -15.74
N ALA A 101 6.31 2.21 -15.74
CA ALA A 101 7.59 1.68 -15.26
C ALA A 101 8.79 2.28 -16.01
N ASP A 102 8.71 2.39 -17.33
CA ASP A 102 9.80 2.91 -18.17
C ASP A 102 10.08 4.39 -17.85
N GLU A 103 9.03 5.23 -17.72
CA GLU A 103 9.17 6.66 -17.38
C GLU A 103 9.81 6.86 -15.98
N LEU A 104 9.62 5.91 -15.11
CA LEU A 104 10.06 5.95 -13.73
C LEU A 104 11.40 5.24 -13.52
N GLY A 105 11.92 4.59 -14.55
CA GLY A 105 13.13 3.77 -14.46
C GLY A 105 12.95 2.50 -13.62
N ILE A 106 11.73 1.96 -13.59
CA ILE A 106 11.37 0.75 -12.82
C ILE A 106 11.54 -0.49 -13.69
N ARG A 107 12.04 -1.54 -13.10
CA ARG A 107 12.06 -2.89 -13.69
C ARG A 107 10.71 -3.58 -13.44
N THR A 108 10.01 -3.94 -14.51
CA THR A 108 8.72 -4.65 -14.43
C THR A 108 8.82 -6.07 -13.88
N ASP A 109 10.01 -6.67 -13.92
CA ASP A 109 10.31 -7.97 -13.31
C ASP A 109 10.69 -7.87 -11.81
N GLN A 110 10.74 -6.66 -11.26
CA GLN A 110 11.03 -6.38 -9.85
C GLN A 110 9.96 -5.50 -9.20
N ILE A 111 8.71 -5.78 -9.46
CA ILE A 111 7.59 -5.12 -8.78
C ILE A 111 7.30 -5.84 -7.47
N MET A 112 7.25 -5.06 -6.40
CA MET A 112 6.95 -5.51 -5.06
C MET A 112 5.66 -4.84 -4.56
N VAL A 113 4.88 -5.56 -3.76
CA VAL A 113 3.77 -4.99 -2.99
C VAL A 113 4.08 -5.15 -1.51
N GLY A 114 3.95 -4.09 -0.74
CA GLY A 114 4.14 -4.11 0.71
C GLY A 114 3.06 -3.28 1.41
N GLY A 115 2.90 -3.53 2.70
CA GLY A 115 1.93 -2.78 3.49
C GLY A 115 1.90 -3.21 4.95
N GLU A 116 1.26 -2.42 5.79
CA GLU A 116 1.23 -2.58 7.23
C GLU A 116 -0.20 -2.71 7.74
N SER A 117 -0.46 -3.65 8.65
CA SER A 117 -1.77 -3.86 9.29
C SER A 117 -2.89 -4.06 8.23
N ALA A 118 -3.91 -3.19 8.16
CA ALA A 118 -4.91 -3.22 7.08
C ALA A 118 -4.27 -3.11 5.69
N GLY A 119 -3.23 -2.27 5.53
CA GLY A 119 -2.44 -2.20 4.30
C GLY A 119 -1.68 -3.49 4.00
N GLY A 120 -1.30 -4.26 5.03
CA GLY A 120 -0.77 -5.62 4.88
C GLY A 120 -1.83 -6.60 4.36
N GLY A 121 -3.06 -6.49 4.82
CA GLY A 121 -4.20 -7.24 4.29
C GLY A 121 -4.47 -6.91 2.83
N LEU A 122 -4.51 -5.61 2.49
CA LEU A 122 -4.64 -5.17 1.09
C LEU A 122 -3.45 -5.61 0.23
N CYS A 123 -2.23 -5.65 0.77
CA CYS A 123 -1.06 -6.20 0.07
C CYS A 123 -1.29 -7.63 -0.39
N VAL A 124 -1.78 -8.50 0.49
CA VAL A 124 -2.10 -9.89 0.14
C VAL A 124 -3.22 -9.95 -0.89
N ALA A 125 -4.31 -9.20 -0.69
CA ALA A 125 -5.47 -9.19 -1.60
C ALA A 125 -5.09 -8.68 -3.01
N VAL A 126 -4.29 -7.62 -3.10
CA VAL A 126 -3.75 -7.09 -4.36
C VAL A 126 -2.88 -8.13 -5.08
N CYS A 127 -2.00 -8.84 -4.35
CA CYS A 127 -1.17 -9.90 -4.92
C CYS A 127 -2.01 -11.08 -5.42
N MET A 128 -3.06 -11.46 -4.70
CA MET A 128 -4.00 -12.51 -5.15
C MET A 128 -4.74 -12.07 -6.42
N LYS A 129 -5.27 -10.85 -6.47
CA LYS A 129 -5.93 -10.29 -7.66
C LYS A 129 -4.97 -10.26 -8.83
N ALA A 130 -3.73 -9.79 -8.65
CA ALA A 130 -2.71 -9.76 -9.71
C ALA A 130 -2.35 -11.16 -10.25
N ARG A 131 -2.28 -12.16 -9.38
CA ARG A 131 -2.09 -13.56 -9.78
C ARG A 131 -3.25 -14.08 -10.62
N ASP A 132 -4.47 -13.81 -10.18
CA ASP A 132 -5.69 -14.36 -10.79
C ASP A 132 -6.01 -13.71 -12.14
N THR A 133 -5.72 -12.40 -12.28
CA THR A 133 -5.89 -11.67 -13.56
C THR A 133 -4.70 -11.85 -14.50
N GLY A 134 -3.52 -12.14 -13.99
CA GLY A 134 -2.28 -12.22 -14.78
C GLY A 134 -1.73 -10.87 -15.25
N ASP A 135 -2.29 -9.74 -14.80
CA ASP A 135 -1.95 -8.41 -15.28
C ASP A 135 -0.55 -7.97 -14.86
N VAL A 136 -0.13 -8.32 -13.64
CA VAL A 136 1.16 -7.92 -13.06
C VAL A 136 1.85 -9.10 -12.41
N LYS A 137 3.08 -9.36 -12.82
CA LYS A 137 3.94 -10.33 -12.13
C LYS A 137 4.57 -9.69 -10.91
N ILE A 138 4.11 -10.08 -9.72
CA ILE A 138 4.68 -9.63 -8.45
C ILE A 138 5.91 -10.48 -8.11
N ALA A 139 7.06 -9.82 -7.97
CA ALA A 139 8.32 -10.49 -7.62
C ALA A 139 8.44 -10.78 -6.13
N PHE A 140 7.85 -9.93 -5.29
CA PHE A 140 7.93 -10.06 -3.83
C PHE A 140 6.74 -9.38 -3.16
N GLN A 141 6.23 -9.96 -2.06
CA GLN A 141 5.23 -9.32 -1.19
C GLN A 141 5.75 -9.21 0.24
N MET A 142 5.43 -8.10 0.91
CA MET A 142 5.83 -7.82 2.29
C MET A 142 4.62 -7.34 3.12
N PRO A 143 3.71 -8.23 3.49
CA PRO A 143 2.62 -7.91 4.40
C PRO A 143 3.14 -7.90 5.84
N LEU A 144 3.26 -6.72 6.45
CA LEU A 144 3.70 -6.57 7.83
C LEU A 144 2.50 -6.60 8.77
N TYR A 145 2.51 -7.53 9.75
CA TYR A 145 1.42 -7.75 10.73
C TYR A 145 0.02 -7.56 10.11
N PRO A 146 -0.30 -8.31 9.05
CA PRO A 146 -1.45 -8.03 8.20
C PRO A 146 -2.79 -8.33 8.90
N MET A 147 -3.80 -7.51 8.61
CA MET A 147 -5.19 -7.73 8.99
C MET A 147 -5.88 -8.56 7.90
N LEU A 148 -6.05 -9.88 8.13
CA LEU A 148 -6.40 -10.86 7.08
C LEU A 148 -7.77 -11.50 7.22
N ASP A 149 -8.30 -11.62 8.44
CA ASP A 149 -9.49 -12.40 8.75
C ASP A 149 -10.41 -11.61 9.69
N ASP A 150 -11.68 -11.55 9.37
CA ASP A 150 -12.71 -10.89 10.17
C ASP A 150 -13.20 -11.75 11.34
N ARG A 151 -12.91 -13.06 11.32
CA ARG A 151 -13.25 -14.01 12.39
C ARG A 151 -12.31 -13.84 13.57
N ASP A 152 -12.84 -14.04 14.75
CA ASP A 152 -12.02 -14.02 15.96
C ASP A 152 -11.05 -15.20 16.02
N THR A 153 -9.84 -14.92 16.45
CA THR A 153 -8.80 -15.89 16.75
C THR A 153 -8.50 -15.85 18.25
N GLU A 154 -7.76 -16.84 18.76
CA GLU A 154 -7.32 -16.86 20.16
C GLU A 154 -6.60 -15.59 20.61
N THR A 155 -5.94 -14.87 19.67
CA THR A 155 -5.21 -13.64 19.97
C THR A 155 -6.00 -12.37 19.70
N SER A 156 -7.13 -12.42 19.00
CA SER A 156 -7.92 -11.26 18.65
C SER A 156 -9.16 -11.06 19.51
N TRP A 157 -9.78 -12.15 19.98
CA TRP A 157 -11.06 -12.08 20.69
C TRP A 157 -10.98 -11.40 22.08
N ASP A 158 -9.80 -11.43 22.73
CA ASP A 158 -9.57 -10.83 24.05
C ASP A 158 -8.31 -9.90 24.04
N ASN A 159 -8.19 -9.07 23.03
CA ASN A 159 -7.07 -8.14 22.89
C ASN A 159 -7.42 -6.77 23.51
N HIS A 160 -6.67 -6.36 24.52
CA HIS A 160 -6.80 -5.06 25.22
C HIS A 160 -5.73 -4.04 24.84
N GLY A 161 -5.07 -4.20 23.70
CA GLY A 161 -4.01 -3.30 23.23
C GLY A 161 -4.48 -1.84 23.12
N LYS A 162 -3.62 -0.89 23.52
CA LYS A 162 -3.94 0.54 23.51
C LYS A 162 -4.17 1.09 22.09
N VAL A 163 -3.36 0.66 21.14
CA VAL A 163 -3.44 1.12 19.73
C VAL A 163 -4.52 0.34 18.99
N TRP A 164 -4.50 -0.99 19.06
CA TRP A 164 -5.46 -1.88 18.43
C TRP A 164 -5.95 -2.90 19.44
N ASN A 165 -7.26 -3.18 19.45
CA ASN A 165 -7.90 -4.10 20.38
C ASN A 165 -9.12 -4.75 19.72
N THR A 166 -9.71 -5.75 20.39
CA THR A 166 -10.88 -6.50 19.92
C THR A 166 -12.03 -5.60 19.46
N ARG A 167 -12.42 -4.59 20.26
CA ARG A 167 -13.51 -3.68 19.92
C ARG A 167 -13.24 -2.91 18.62
N LYS A 168 -12.02 -2.39 18.47
CA LYS A 168 -11.62 -1.68 17.24
C LYS A 168 -11.57 -2.62 16.05
N ASN A 169 -11.11 -3.87 16.26
CA ASN A 169 -11.04 -4.90 15.23
C ASN A 169 -12.44 -5.21 14.67
N HIS A 170 -13.39 -5.52 15.54
CA HIS A 170 -14.77 -5.80 15.13
C HIS A 170 -15.42 -4.60 14.45
N PHE A 171 -15.22 -3.39 14.98
CA PHE A 171 -15.75 -2.18 14.37
C PHE A 171 -15.19 -1.95 12.96
N ALA A 172 -13.88 -2.11 12.80
CA ALA A 172 -13.22 -1.88 11.52
C ALA A 172 -13.65 -2.89 10.44
N TRP A 173 -13.73 -4.18 10.79
CA TRP A 173 -14.24 -5.20 9.88
C TRP A 173 -15.70 -4.97 9.50
N LYS A 174 -16.56 -4.66 10.46
CA LYS A 174 -17.97 -4.33 10.21
C LYS A 174 -18.15 -3.12 9.26
N MET A 175 -17.21 -2.18 9.27
CA MET A 175 -17.25 -1.03 8.37
C MET A 175 -16.70 -1.38 6.99
N TYR A 176 -15.74 -2.31 6.92
CA TYR A 176 -15.05 -2.66 5.69
C TYR A 176 -15.84 -3.64 4.83
N LEU A 177 -16.50 -4.63 5.45
CA LEU A 177 -17.34 -5.64 4.80
C LEU A 177 -18.80 -5.24 4.79
#